data_aa7ac302623aa2b06692c31a5d065377
#
_entry.id   aa7ac302623aa2b06692c31a5d065377
#
_cell.length_a   1.000
_cell.length_b   1.000
_cell.length_c   1.000
_cell.angle_alpha   90.00
_cell.angle_beta   90.00
_cell.angle_gamma   90.00
#
_symmetry.space_group_name_H-M   'P 1'
#
loop_
_entity.id
_entity.type
_entity.pdbx_description
1 polymer ?
#
loop_
_entity_poly.entity_id
_entity_poly.type
_entity_poly.pdbx_seq_one_letter_code
_entity_poly.pdbx_strand_id
1 'polypeptide(L)'
;MSYMRSEERARQILGCAKRVFAERGFHAANISHICEAAGIGRGTLYQYFANKRAVLTAILRETLDRIRALMERQEAQMQGMPFASPEKVTRTLAIEYSAHQLREVLQVVFDDEHTLRILLREAVGLDAAVEKLLGEIDSALIAIVERSLIASQRAGFVRELDARAVATMVVGGVEKLALAALRGETPVDLDVLAREATRLHAIGTLSNRLKPEPAEP
;
A
#
# COMPACT_ATOMS: atom_id res chain seq x y z
N MET A 1 -2.39 -30.13 12.06
CA MET A 1 -2.84 -29.28 13.20
C MET A 1 -1.70 -28.49 13.87
N SER A 2 -0.49 -29.02 14.04
CA SER A 2 0.64 -28.31 14.68
C SER A 2 1.16 -27.13 13.86
N TYR A 3 1.25 -27.23 12.52
CA TYR A 3 1.77 -26.20 11.63
C TYR A 3 0.86 -24.96 11.59
N MET A 4 -0.45 -25.12 11.47
CA MET A 4 -1.42 -24.00 11.50
C MET A 4 -1.38 -23.21 12.82
N ARG A 5 -1.19 -23.88 13.96
CA ARG A 5 -1.02 -23.19 15.26
C ARG A 5 0.28 -22.39 15.32
N SER A 6 1.32 -22.82 14.63
CA SER A 6 2.61 -22.13 14.55
C SER A 6 2.50 -20.80 13.79
N GLU A 7 1.89 -20.82 12.61
CA GLU A 7 1.67 -19.61 11.79
C GLU A 7 0.73 -18.61 12.48
N GLU A 8 -0.32 -19.12 13.10
CA GLU A 8 -1.26 -18.28 13.86
C GLU A 8 -0.58 -17.60 15.05
N ARG A 9 0.30 -18.32 15.73
CA ARG A 9 1.11 -17.77 16.81
C ARG A 9 2.10 -16.72 16.31
N ALA A 10 2.78 -16.97 15.20
CA ALA A 10 3.67 -15.99 14.59
C ALA A 10 2.93 -14.70 14.23
N ARG A 11 1.74 -14.80 13.60
CA ARG A 11 0.88 -13.64 13.29
C ARG A 11 0.44 -12.88 14.53
N GLN A 12 0.07 -13.56 15.61
CA GLN A 12 -0.25 -12.94 16.89
C GLN A 12 0.94 -12.13 17.43
N ILE A 13 2.14 -12.69 17.41
CA ILE A 13 3.38 -12.01 17.85
C ILE A 13 3.62 -10.78 16.99
N LEU A 14 3.51 -10.88 15.67
CA LEU A 14 3.71 -9.74 14.76
C LEU A 14 2.68 -8.62 15.01
N GLY A 15 1.40 -8.96 15.23
CA GLY A 15 0.37 -7.97 15.56
C GLY A 15 0.66 -7.22 16.85
N CYS A 16 1.11 -7.92 17.92
CA CYS A 16 1.54 -7.27 19.16
C CYS A 16 2.80 -6.43 18.96
N ALA A 17 3.76 -6.92 18.18
CA ALA A 17 5.00 -6.20 17.90
C ALA A 17 4.78 -4.91 17.11
N LYS A 18 3.87 -4.90 16.12
CA LYS A 18 3.46 -3.70 15.38
C LYS A 18 3.03 -2.59 16.34
N ARG A 19 2.12 -2.89 17.26
CA ARG A 19 1.66 -1.95 18.28
C ARG A 19 2.81 -1.46 19.17
N VAL A 20 3.64 -2.36 19.69
CA VAL A 20 4.78 -2.02 20.56
C VAL A 20 5.78 -1.12 19.87
N PHE A 21 6.10 -1.39 18.60
CA PHE A 21 7.03 -0.55 17.82
C PHE A 21 6.42 0.80 17.48
N ALA A 22 5.14 0.87 17.14
CA ALA A 22 4.46 2.11 16.83
C ALA A 22 4.31 3.04 18.04
N GLU A 23 4.03 2.48 19.24
CA GLU A 23 3.81 3.25 20.46
C GLU A 23 5.11 3.68 21.15
N ARG A 24 6.11 2.80 21.19
CA ARG A 24 7.36 3.02 21.94
C ARG A 24 8.55 3.45 21.08
N GLY A 25 8.42 3.33 19.76
CA GLY A 25 9.54 3.42 18.84
C GLY A 25 10.38 2.14 18.80
N PHE A 26 10.99 1.85 17.65
CA PHE A 26 11.79 0.64 17.48
C PHE A 26 12.98 0.59 18.46
N HIS A 27 13.67 1.71 18.68
CA HIS A 27 14.88 1.74 19.52
C HIS A 27 14.55 1.45 21.00
N ALA A 28 13.52 2.08 21.54
CA ALA A 28 13.12 1.92 22.96
C ALA A 28 12.37 0.60 23.22
N ALA A 29 11.77 0.00 22.20
CA ALA A 29 11.13 -1.31 22.32
C ALA A 29 12.15 -2.43 22.54
N ASN A 30 11.77 -3.45 23.29
CA ASN A 30 12.55 -4.66 23.51
C ASN A 30 11.67 -5.92 23.44
N ILE A 31 12.32 -7.10 23.39
CA ILE A 31 11.62 -8.40 23.31
C ILE A 31 10.65 -8.61 24.47
N SER A 32 10.96 -8.12 25.67
CA SER A 32 10.07 -8.28 26.84
C SER A 32 8.75 -7.54 26.65
N HIS A 33 8.77 -6.33 26.07
CA HIS A 33 7.55 -5.57 25.77
C HIS A 33 6.66 -6.33 24.77
N ILE A 34 7.26 -6.99 23.76
CA ILE A 34 6.50 -7.79 22.80
C ILE A 34 5.92 -9.04 23.48
N CYS A 35 6.70 -9.72 24.33
CA CYS A 35 6.25 -10.89 25.08
C CYS A 35 5.09 -10.55 26.02
N GLU A 36 5.18 -9.43 26.75
CA GLU A 36 4.13 -8.93 27.62
C GLU A 36 2.85 -8.64 26.84
N ALA A 37 2.97 -7.90 25.73
CA ALA A 37 1.84 -7.57 24.87
C ALA A 37 1.18 -8.80 24.22
N ALA A 38 1.96 -9.86 23.94
CA ALA A 38 1.47 -11.10 23.33
C ALA A 38 1.04 -12.17 24.35
N GLY A 39 1.27 -11.94 25.67
CA GLY A 39 0.97 -12.91 26.72
C GLY A 39 1.82 -14.19 26.63
N ILE A 40 3.09 -14.11 26.20
CA ILE A 40 3.97 -15.26 26.00
C ILE A 40 5.31 -15.11 26.73
N GLY A 41 5.97 -16.22 26.97
CA GLY A 41 7.33 -16.23 27.49
C GLY A 41 8.38 -15.89 26.42
N ARG A 42 9.55 -15.35 26.83
CA ARG A 42 10.67 -15.08 25.90
C ARG A 42 11.11 -16.32 25.12
N GLY A 43 11.12 -17.51 25.76
CA GLY A 43 11.47 -18.78 25.09
C GLY A 43 10.53 -19.08 23.91
N THR A 44 9.23 -18.79 24.08
CA THR A 44 8.26 -18.95 23.00
C THR A 44 8.53 -17.98 21.85
N LEU A 45 8.83 -16.71 22.15
CA LEU A 45 9.14 -15.74 21.09
C LEU A 45 10.39 -16.15 20.29
N TYR A 46 11.44 -16.59 21.00
CA TYR A 46 12.69 -16.99 20.34
C TYR A 46 12.57 -18.26 19.46
N GLN A 47 11.51 -19.06 19.61
CA GLN A 47 11.18 -20.13 18.66
C GLN A 47 10.77 -19.63 17.29
N TYR A 48 10.26 -18.37 17.18
CA TYR A 48 9.79 -17.77 15.95
C TYR A 48 10.74 -16.71 15.39
N PHE A 49 11.33 -15.91 16.25
CA PHE A 49 12.13 -14.75 15.87
C PHE A 49 13.42 -14.66 16.69
N ALA A 50 14.55 -14.68 16.02
CA ALA A 50 15.87 -14.67 16.66
C ALA A 50 16.14 -13.42 17.52
N ASN A 51 15.57 -12.27 17.16
CA ASN A 51 15.74 -11.00 17.87
C ASN A 51 14.67 -9.98 17.43
N LYS A 52 14.67 -8.81 18.06
CA LYS A 52 13.76 -7.69 17.79
C LYS A 52 13.79 -7.27 16.31
N ARG A 53 14.96 -7.27 15.68
CA ARG A 53 15.14 -6.91 14.29
C ARG A 53 14.49 -7.96 13.34
N ALA A 54 14.60 -9.25 13.67
CA ALA A 54 13.93 -10.30 12.90
C ALA A 54 12.41 -10.13 12.91
N VAL A 55 11.83 -9.68 14.05
CA VAL A 55 10.41 -9.32 14.14
C VAL A 55 10.07 -8.16 13.21
N LEU A 56 10.84 -7.07 13.23
CA LEU A 56 10.63 -5.93 12.34
C LEU A 56 10.73 -6.34 10.86
N THR A 57 11.77 -7.08 10.51
CA THR A 57 11.95 -7.59 9.13
C THR A 57 10.78 -8.45 8.68
N ALA A 58 10.21 -9.26 9.58
CA ALA A 58 9.02 -10.07 9.28
C ALA A 58 7.78 -9.19 9.02
N ILE A 59 7.59 -8.11 9.79
CA ILE A 59 6.52 -7.14 9.56
C ILE A 59 6.64 -6.48 8.18
N LEU A 60 7.85 -6.03 7.82
CA LEU A 60 8.09 -5.41 6.51
C LEU A 60 7.85 -6.39 5.34
N ARG A 61 8.28 -7.66 5.50
CA ARG A 61 8.04 -8.70 4.49
C ARG A 61 6.56 -9.01 4.35
N GLU A 62 5.82 -9.17 5.45
CA GLU A 62 4.37 -9.36 5.42
C GLU A 62 3.68 -8.23 4.64
N THR A 63 4.11 -6.98 4.84
CA THR A 63 3.58 -5.84 4.09
C THR A 63 3.91 -5.93 2.60
N LEU A 64 5.14 -6.25 2.24
CA LEU A 64 5.56 -6.44 0.86
C LEU A 64 4.77 -7.57 0.17
N ASP A 65 4.55 -8.68 0.87
CA ASP A 65 3.79 -9.82 0.34
C ASP A 65 2.30 -9.45 0.12
N ARG A 66 1.70 -8.65 1.01
CA ARG A 66 0.34 -8.11 0.82
C ARG A 66 0.25 -7.23 -0.42
N ILE A 67 1.24 -6.37 -0.65
CA ILE A 67 1.30 -5.49 -1.83
C ILE A 67 1.44 -6.34 -3.11
N ARG A 68 2.31 -7.34 -3.11
CA ARG A 68 2.48 -8.26 -4.25
C ARG A 68 1.20 -9.05 -4.56
N ALA A 69 0.53 -9.57 -3.54
CA ALA A 69 -0.74 -10.26 -3.71
C ALA A 69 -1.84 -9.34 -4.27
N LEU A 70 -1.88 -8.06 -3.88
CA LEU A 70 -2.77 -7.06 -4.47
C LEU A 70 -2.46 -6.87 -5.96
N MET A 71 -1.18 -6.73 -6.31
CA MET A 71 -0.74 -6.55 -7.69
C MET A 71 -1.17 -7.72 -8.59
N GLU A 72 -0.96 -8.96 -8.12
CA GLU A 72 -1.38 -10.17 -8.85
C GLU A 72 -2.90 -10.24 -9.03
N ARG A 73 -3.67 -9.88 -7.99
CA ARG A 73 -5.12 -9.83 -8.05
C ARG A 73 -5.63 -8.80 -9.05
N GLN A 74 -5.08 -7.57 -9.04
CA GLN A 74 -5.46 -6.54 -9.99
C GLN A 74 -5.10 -6.92 -11.44
N GLU A 75 -3.95 -7.53 -11.65
CA GLU A 75 -3.53 -8.03 -12.96
C GLU A 75 -4.49 -9.12 -13.48
N ALA A 76 -4.88 -10.07 -12.64
CA ALA A 76 -5.86 -11.11 -12.99
C ALA A 76 -7.24 -10.51 -13.33
N GLN A 77 -7.70 -9.51 -12.59
CA GLN A 77 -8.95 -8.80 -12.88
C GLN A 77 -8.90 -8.09 -14.23
N MET A 78 -7.79 -7.43 -14.55
CA MET A 78 -7.60 -6.74 -15.84
C MET A 78 -7.60 -7.71 -17.03
N GLN A 79 -7.02 -8.90 -16.90
CA GLN A 79 -7.01 -9.93 -17.95
C GLN A 79 -8.42 -10.48 -18.25
N GLY A 80 -9.31 -10.48 -17.26
CA GLY A 80 -10.69 -10.97 -17.40
C GLY A 80 -11.71 -9.95 -17.92
N MET A 81 -11.32 -8.66 -18.03
CA MET A 81 -12.23 -7.61 -18.50
C MET A 81 -12.19 -7.50 -20.03
N PRO A 82 -13.36 -7.63 -20.73
CA PRO A 82 -13.46 -7.16 -22.09
C PRO A 82 -13.37 -5.63 -22.03
N PHE A 83 -12.20 -5.07 -22.35
CA PHE A 83 -12.04 -3.63 -22.46
C PHE A 83 -13.06 -3.09 -23.45
N ALA A 84 -14.06 -2.36 -22.94
CA ALA A 84 -14.91 -1.56 -23.80
C ALA A 84 -14.01 -0.57 -24.57
N SER A 85 -14.29 -0.34 -25.85
CA SER A 85 -13.57 0.70 -26.61
C SER A 85 -13.67 2.04 -25.85
N PRO A 86 -12.60 2.85 -25.80
CA PRO A 86 -12.60 4.14 -25.08
C PRO A 86 -13.80 5.02 -25.42
N GLU A 87 -14.26 4.98 -26.69
CA GLU A 87 -15.40 5.76 -27.18
C GLU A 87 -16.74 5.36 -26.53
N LYS A 88 -16.80 4.21 -25.86
CA LYS A 88 -17.98 3.72 -25.12
C LYS A 88 -17.92 4.01 -23.63
N VAL A 89 -16.80 4.51 -23.12
CA VAL A 89 -16.56 4.78 -21.71
C VAL A 89 -16.54 6.28 -21.47
N THR A 90 -17.37 6.77 -20.56
CA THR A 90 -17.34 8.17 -20.15
C THR A 90 -16.11 8.48 -19.29
N ARG A 91 -15.73 9.77 -19.20
CA ARG A 91 -14.66 10.21 -18.30
C ARG A 91 -14.97 9.87 -16.85
N THR A 92 -16.21 10.07 -16.42
CA THR A 92 -16.66 9.74 -15.06
C THR A 92 -16.43 8.26 -14.76
N LEU A 93 -16.85 7.36 -15.65
CA LEU A 93 -16.65 5.93 -15.43
C LEU A 93 -15.17 5.54 -15.36
N ALA A 94 -14.33 6.14 -16.21
CA ALA A 94 -12.89 5.92 -16.17
C ALA A 94 -12.26 6.41 -14.86
N ILE A 95 -12.69 7.58 -14.35
CA ILE A 95 -12.23 8.13 -13.07
C ILE A 95 -12.68 7.24 -11.91
N GLU A 96 -13.95 6.83 -11.87
CA GLU A 96 -14.48 5.97 -10.80
C GLU A 96 -13.76 4.61 -10.76
N TYR A 97 -13.50 4.00 -11.92
CA TYR A 97 -12.73 2.76 -11.98
C TYR A 97 -11.29 2.95 -11.46
N SER A 98 -10.61 4.01 -11.91
CA SER A 98 -9.24 4.30 -11.46
C SER A 98 -9.18 4.65 -9.97
N ALA A 99 -10.20 5.37 -9.46
CA ALA A 99 -10.32 5.68 -8.03
C ALA A 99 -10.53 4.41 -7.19
N HIS A 100 -11.33 3.47 -7.68
CA HIS A 100 -11.52 2.18 -7.01
C HIS A 100 -10.19 1.39 -6.93
N GLN A 101 -9.43 1.31 -8.02
CA GLN A 101 -8.13 0.64 -8.03
C GLN A 101 -7.14 1.32 -7.06
N LEU A 102 -7.07 2.64 -7.07
CA LEU A 102 -6.22 3.40 -6.15
C LEU A 102 -6.65 3.19 -4.70
N ARG A 103 -7.96 3.16 -4.42
CA ARG A 103 -8.49 2.89 -3.08
C ARG A 103 -8.03 1.54 -2.53
N GLU A 104 -8.01 0.48 -3.35
CA GLU A 104 -7.50 -0.82 -2.93
C GLU A 104 -6.02 -0.76 -2.53
N VAL A 105 -5.20 0.01 -3.26
CA VAL A 105 -3.78 0.24 -2.91
C VAL A 105 -3.68 1.00 -1.59
N LEU A 106 -4.44 2.10 -1.45
CA LEU A 106 -4.47 2.90 -0.22
C LEU A 106 -4.90 2.06 0.98
N GLN A 107 -5.87 1.16 0.81
CA GLN A 107 -6.35 0.30 1.88
C GLN A 107 -5.25 -0.63 2.40
N VAL A 108 -4.42 -1.21 1.53
CA VAL A 108 -3.29 -2.05 1.97
C VAL A 108 -2.29 -1.26 2.82
N VAL A 109 -2.08 0.02 2.50
CA VAL A 109 -1.10 0.89 3.19
C VAL A 109 -1.68 1.45 4.49
N PHE A 110 -2.94 1.89 4.49
CA PHE A 110 -3.57 2.62 5.60
C PHE A 110 -4.37 1.74 6.56
N ASP A 111 -4.64 0.49 6.22
CA ASP A 111 -5.48 -0.43 7.01
C ASP A 111 -4.92 -0.71 8.42
N ASP A 112 -3.61 -0.52 8.59
CA ASP A 112 -2.91 -0.72 9.85
C ASP A 112 -2.01 0.49 10.16
N GLU A 113 -2.53 1.43 10.96
CA GLU A 113 -1.79 2.64 11.37
C GLU A 113 -0.45 2.32 12.03
N HIS A 114 -0.36 1.20 12.75
CA HIS A 114 0.90 0.79 13.38
C HIS A 114 1.94 0.41 12.32
N THR A 115 1.54 -0.34 11.30
CA THR A 115 2.41 -0.67 10.17
C THR A 115 2.81 0.58 9.41
N LEU A 116 1.87 1.49 9.13
CA LEU A 116 2.15 2.76 8.47
C LEU A 116 3.20 3.59 9.24
N ARG A 117 3.05 3.70 10.56
CA ARG A 117 4.01 4.40 11.43
C ARG A 117 5.39 3.74 11.39
N ILE A 118 5.44 2.41 11.40
CA ILE A 118 6.70 1.66 11.28
C ILE A 118 7.38 1.97 9.95
N LEU A 119 6.67 1.88 8.83
CA LEU A 119 7.21 2.11 7.49
C LEU A 119 7.77 3.52 7.33
N LEU A 120 7.02 4.53 7.77
CA LEU A 120 7.33 5.93 7.50
C LEU A 120 8.20 6.62 8.54
N ARG A 121 8.40 6.00 9.72
CA ARG A 121 9.15 6.63 10.82
C ARG A 121 10.13 5.71 11.51
N GLU A 122 9.68 4.52 11.95
CA GLU A 122 10.46 3.69 12.86
C GLU A 122 11.51 2.83 12.17
N ALA A 123 11.27 2.45 10.92
CA ALA A 123 12.18 1.60 10.15
C ALA A 123 13.22 2.41 9.36
N VAL A 124 12.95 3.69 9.10
CA VAL A 124 13.82 4.56 8.29
C VAL A 124 15.16 4.80 9.00
N GLY A 125 16.26 4.63 8.28
CA GLY A 125 17.61 4.90 8.80
C GLY A 125 18.18 3.84 9.75
N LEU A 126 17.49 2.68 9.93
CA LEU A 126 17.98 1.66 10.87
C LEU A 126 19.22 0.94 10.38
N ASP A 127 19.23 0.44 9.17
CA ASP A 127 20.36 -0.25 8.53
C ASP A 127 20.07 -0.63 7.07
N ALA A 128 21.13 -1.02 6.34
CA ALA A 128 21.07 -1.30 4.91
C ALA A 128 20.07 -2.41 4.51
N ALA A 129 19.85 -3.43 5.36
CA ALA A 129 18.92 -4.51 5.03
C ALA A 129 17.45 -4.08 5.22
N VAL A 130 17.17 -3.25 6.22
CA VAL A 130 15.84 -2.64 6.43
C VAL A 130 15.58 -1.61 5.34
N GLU A 131 16.52 -0.74 5.02
CA GLU A 131 16.41 0.23 3.92
C GLU A 131 16.14 -0.46 2.58
N LYS A 132 16.80 -1.60 2.30
CA LYS A 132 16.52 -2.40 1.11
C LYS A 132 15.05 -2.86 1.06
N LEU A 133 14.51 -3.36 2.17
CA LEU A 133 13.09 -3.79 2.24
C LEU A 133 12.12 -2.62 2.07
N LEU A 134 12.42 -1.45 2.65
CA LEU A 134 11.63 -0.24 2.44
C LEU A 134 11.64 0.17 0.97
N GLY A 135 12.80 0.14 0.31
CA GLY A 135 12.92 0.40 -1.12
C GLY A 135 12.20 -0.64 -2.00
N GLU A 136 12.14 -1.91 -1.59
CA GLU A 136 11.35 -2.93 -2.27
C GLU A 136 9.84 -2.67 -2.13
N ILE A 137 9.39 -2.22 -0.95
CA ILE A 137 7.98 -1.84 -0.70
C ILE A 137 7.59 -0.64 -1.57
N ASP A 138 8.39 0.42 -1.55
CA ASP A 138 8.19 1.62 -2.37
C ASP A 138 8.13 1.27 -3.86
N SER A 139 9.11 0.50 -4.35
CA SER A 139 9.16 0.05 -5.73
C SER A 139 7.95 -0.80 -6.13
N ALA A 140 7.42 -1.63 -5.23
CA ALA A 140 6.23 -2.43 -5.49
C ALA A 140 4.97 -1.56 -5.58
N LEU A 141 4.82 -0.56 -4.72
CA LEU A 141 3.72 0.40 -4.78
C LEU A 141 3.75 1.21 -6.08
N ILE A 142 4.92 1.72 -6.46
CA ILE A 142 5.08 2.42 -7.74
C ILE A 142 4.74 1.50 -8.92
N ALA A 143 5.20 0.24 -8.89
CA ALA A 143 4.95 -0.72 -9.97
C ALA A 143 3.46 -1.04 -10.16
N ILE A 144 2.65 -1.07 -9.10
CA ILE A 144 1.19 -1.26 -9.22
C ILE A 144 0.58 -0.12 -10.05
N VAL A 145 0.87 1.13 -9.68
CA VAL A 145 0.33 2.31 -10.37
C VAL A 145 0.85 2.39 -11.81
N GLU A 146 2.15 2.17 -12.01
CA GLU A 146 2.79 2.17 -13.33
C GLU A 146 2.16 1.16 -14.28
N ARG A 147 1.94 -0.08 -13.85
CA ARG A 147 1.29 -1.13 -14.65
C ARG A 147 -0.14 -0.77 -15.02
N SER A 148 -0.91 -0.21 -14.09
CA SER A 148 -2.27 0.28 -14.36
C SER A 148 -2.27 1.37 -15.42
N LEU A 149 -1.35 2.34 -15.35
CA LEU A 149 -1.19 3.39 -16.34
C LEU A 149 -0.81 2.83 -17.73
N ILE A 150 0.18 1.93 -17.79
CA ILE A 150 0.61 1.29 -19.04
C ILE A 150 -0.55 0.52 -19.69
N ALA A 151 -1.31 -0.24 -18.92
CA ALA A 151 -2.47 -0.97 -19.42
C ALA A 151 -3.55 -0.02 -19.95
N SER A 152 -3.82 1.08 -19.22
CA SER A 152 -4.78 2.10 -19.64
C SER A 152 -4.33 2.87 -20.88
N GLN A 153 -3.03 3.12 -21.07
CA GLN A 153 -2.46 3.69 -22.30
C GLN A 153 -2.66 2.74 -23.50
N ARG A 154 -2.33 1.45 -23.33
CA ARG A 154 -2.51 0.42 -24.38
C ARG A 154 -3.97 0.28 -24.81
N ALA A 155 -4.90 0.42 -23.85
CA ALA A 155 -6.33 0.39 -24.12
C ALA A 155 -6.89 1.73 -24.66
N GLY A 156 -6.08 2.78 -24.74
CA GLY A 156 -6.47 4.10 -25.24
C GLY A 156 -7.23 4.99 -24.26
N PHE A 157 -7.36 4.61 -23.00
CA PHE A 157 -8.02 5.41 -21.97
C PHE A 157 -7.14 6.55 -21.46
N VAL A 158 -5.83 6.33 -21.40
CA VAL A 158 -4.82 7.29 -20.97
C VAL A 158 -3.98 7.71 -22.17
N ARG A 159 -3.66 9.01 -22.29
CA ARG A 159 -2.75 9.51 -23.33
C ARG A 159 -1.35 8.96 -23.14
N GLU A 160 -0.51 9.08 -24.12
CA GLU A 160 0.91 8.78 -23.99
C GLU A 160 1.57 9.70 -22.95
N LEU A 161 2.26 9.09 -21.99
CA LEU A 161 2.96 9.74 -20.89
C LEU A 161 4.03 8.80 -20.34
N ASP A 162 4.97 9.34 -19.57
CA ASP A 162 5.89 8.54 -18.76
C ASP A 162 5.16 7.95 -17.55
N ALA A 163 4.74 6.69 -17.68
CA ALA A 163 3.97 5.99 -16.66
C ALA A 163 4.74 5.86 -15.32
N ARG A 164 6.06 5.68 -15.38
CA ARG A 164 6.91 5.58 -14.20
C ARG A 164 6.98 6.90 -13.44
N ALA A 165 7.18 8.01 -14.14
CA ALA A 165 7.22 9.34 -13.53
C ALA A 165 5.88 9.68 -12.86
N VAL A 166 4.75 9.45 -13.55
CA VAL A 166 3.42 9.70 -12.98
C VAL A 166 3.15 8.79 -11.78
N ALA A 167 3.47 7.50 -11.86
CA ALA A 167 3.32 6.57 -10.74
C ALA A 167 4.11 7.01 -9.51
N THR A 168 5.36 7.45 -9.70
CA THR A 168 6.21 7.98 -8.62
C THR A 168 5.58 9.22 -7.97
N MET A 169 5.03 10.13 -8.76
CA MET A 169 4.33 11.33 -8.24
C MET A 169 3.09 10.95 -7.42
N VAL A 170 2.31 9.96 -7.88
CA VAL A 170 1.11 9.48 -7.16
C VAL A 170 1.51 8.88 -5.82
N VAL A 171 2.47 7.96 -5.80
CA VAL A 171 2.92 7.28 -4.57
C VAL A 171 3.55 8.29 -3.60
N GLY A 172 4.41 9.20 -4.05
CA GLY A 172 5.00 10.24 -3.21
C GLY A 172 3.97 11.20 -2.64
N GLY A 173 2.91 11.54 -3.41
CA GLY A 173 1.78 12.34 -2.91
C GLY A 173 1.01 11.63 -1.80
N VAL A 174 0.74 10.33 -1.97
CA VAL A 174 0.09 9.47 -0.96
C VAL A 174 0.96 9.36 0.31
N GLU A 175 2.26 9.13 0.16
CA GLU A 175 3.20 9.07 1.28
C GLU A 175 3.18 10.38 2.09
N LYS A 176 3.19 11.53 1.41
CA LYS A 176 3.14 12.85 2.06
C LYS A 176 1.86 13.03 2.87
N LEU A 177 0.72 12.61 2.33
CA LEU A 177 -0.57 12.65 3.02
C LEU A 177 -0.59 11.68 4.21
N ALA A 178 -0.03 10.48 4.07
CA ALA A 178 0.11 9.52 5.15
C ALA A 178 0.95 10.09 6.32
N LEU A 179 2.06 10.75 6.01
CA LEU A 179 2.88 11.44 7.02
C LEU A 179 2.11 12.56 7.73
N ALA A 180 1.29 13.34 7.00
CA ALA A 180 0.45 14.38 7.59
C ALA A 180 -0.65 13.78 8.49
N ALA A 181 -1.26 12.67 8.08
CA ALA A 181 -2.23 11.94 8.88
C ALA A 181 -1.64 11.43 10.20
N LEU A 182 -0.44 10.82 10.15
CA LEU A 182 0.27 10.35 11.35
C LEU A 182 0.65 11.48 12.33
N ARG A 183 0.68 12.73 11.87
CA ARG A 183 0.87 13.92 12.71
C ARG A 183 -0.44 14.52 13.25
N GLY A 184 -1.58 13.97 12.83
CA GLY A 184 -2.89 14.52 13.16
C GLY A 184 -3.23 15.82 12.43
N GLU A 185 -2.49 16.17 11.39
CA GLU A 185 -2.68 17.42 10.62
C GLU A 185 -3.85 17.32 9.65
N THR A 186 -4.17 16.11 9.16
CA THR A 186 -5.21 15.87 8.16
C THR A 186 -5.90 14.56 8.45
N PRO A 187 -7.24 14.54 8.65
CA PRO A 187 -7.99 13.30 8.66
C PRO A 187 -7.94 12.66 7.27
N VAL A 188 -7.77 11.34 7.20
CA VAL A 188 -7.73 10.59 5.94
C VAL A 188 -9.02 9.80 5.77
N ASP A 189 -9.84 10.23 4.82
CA ASP A 189 -10.90 9.44 4.24
C ASP A 189 -10.37 8.85 2.93
N LEU A 190 -10.23 7.51 2.89
CA LEU A 190 -9.63 6.82 1.75
C LEU A 190 -10.46 6.96 0.47
N ASP A 191 -11.78 7.07 0.57
CA ASP A 191 -12.67 7.24 -0.57
C ASP A 191 -12.53 8.65 -1.15
N VAL A 192 -12.44 9.66 -0.28
CA VAL A 192 -12.18 11.04 -0.70
C VAL A 192 -10.78 11.15 -1.31
N LEU A 193 -9.77 10.60 -0.64
CA LEU A 193 -8.39 10.65 -1.12
C LEU A 193 -8.24 9.97 -2.49
N ALA A 194 -8.80 8.77 -2.66
CA ALA A 194 -8.73 8.06 -3.93
C ALA A 194 -9.40 8.84 -5.07
N ARG A 195 -10.60 9.39 -4.82
CA ARG A 195 -11.30 10.19 -5.83
C ARG A 195 -10.57 11.48 -6.19
N GLU A 196 -10.13 12.25 -5.20
CA GLU A 196 -9.47 13.54 -5.46
C GLU A 196 -8.10 13.35 -6.11
N ALA A 197 -7.30 12.37 -5.66
CA ALA A 197 -6.05 12.03 -6.31
C ALA A 197 -6.26 11.58 -7.76
N THR A 198 -7.26 10.73 -8.01
CA THR A 198 -7.59 10.29 -9.37
C THR A 198 -8.10 11.44 -10.25
N ARG A 199 -8.99 12.30 -9.74
CA ARG A 199 -9.48 13.47 -10.49
C ARG A 199 -8.35 14.41 -10.88
N LEU A 200 -7.46 14.73 -9.93
CA LEU A 200 -6.31 15.58 -10.19
C LEU A 200 -5.41 15.01 -11.30
N HIS A 201 -5.14 13.71 -11.28
CA HIS A 201 -4.34 13.05 -12.31
C HIS A 201 -5.12 12.92 -13.62
N ALA A 202 -6.42 12.63 -13.57
CA ALA A 202 -7.25 12.44 -14.77
C ALA A 202 -7.27 13.67 -15.67
N ILE A 203 -7.26 14.89 -15.13
CA ILE A 203 -7.21 16.13 -15.91
C ILE A 203 -5.98 16.14 -16.85
N GLY A 204 -4.83 15.62 -16.38
CA GLY A 204 -3.59 15.60 -17.14
C GLY A 204 -3.32 14.30 -17.91
N THR A 205 -4.03 13.21 -17.64
CA THR A 205 -3.66 11.88 -18.14
C THR A 205 -4.71 11.24 -19.05
N LEU A 206 -6.00 11.57 -18.91
CA LEU A 206 -7.06 10.96 -19.71
C LEU A 206 -6.95 11.32 -21.19
N SER A 207 -7.24 10.33 -22.03
CA SER A 207 -7.26 10.49 -23.49
C SER A 207 -8.46 11.33 -23.94
N ASN A 208 -8.26 12.15 -24.98
CA ASN A 208 -9.34 12.87 -25.66
C ASN A 208 -10.29 11.93 -26.46
N ARG A 209 -9.98 10.62 -26.56
CA ARG A 209 -10.83 9.62 -27.18
C ARG A 209 -12.00 9.17 -26.30
N LEU A 210 -11.98 9.51 -25.01
CA LEU A 210 -13.09 9.19 -24.10
C LEU A 210 -14.36 9.92 -24.54
N LYS A 211 -15.48 9.23 -24.38
CA LYS A 211 -16.80 9.81 -24.66
C LYS A 211 -17.01 11.05 -23.79
N PRO A 212 -17.46 12.19 -24.38
CA PRO A 212 -17.84 13.35 -23.59
C PRO A 212 -19.02 13.00 -22.68
N GLU A 213 -19.12 13.69 -21.54
CA GLU A 213 -20.28 13.57 -20.67
C GLU A 213 -21.54 14.00 -21.43
N PRO A 214 -22.70 13.37 -21.17
CA PRO A 214 -23.98 13.88 -21.67
C PRO A 214 -24.16 15.31 -21.13
N ALA A 215 -24.64 16.21 -21.99
CA ALA A 215 -24.98 17.56 -21.52
C ALA A 215 -25.97 17.46 -20.36
N GLU A 216 -25.73 18.14 -19.25
CA GLU A 216 -26.70 18.26 -18.20
C GLU A 216 -27.98 18.90 -18.75
N PRO A 217 -29.17 18.40 -18.36
CA PRO A 217 -30.46 18.91 -18.84
C PRO A 217 -30.71 20.33 -18.37
#